data_e32d9f6a1a1fca8a61125447d5a7959b
#
_entry.id   e32d9f6a1a1fca8a61125447d5a7959b
#
_cell.length_a   1.000
_cell.length_b   1.000
_cell.length_c   1.000
_cell.angle_alpha   90.00
_cell.angle_beta   90.00
_cell.angle_gamma   90.00
#
_symmetry.space_group_name_H-M   'P 1'
#
loop_
_entity.id
_entity.type
_entity.pdbx_description
1 polymer ?
#
loop_
_entity_poly.entity_id
_entity_poly.type
_entity_poly.pdbx_seq_one_letter_code
_entity_poly.pdbx_strand_id
1 'polypeptide(L)'
;QGPRCQDLKVKDPKAVGFDPRSLLSEILSVILNLAPHEEFAAAMARDGRSYSREIFSKAASIAQRHMLKSPVDIDALAQLVDRVEKIKAQEAMEEEDLGEVPDDFLDPLLATIMRDPVRLPASRAVIDRSTIKAHLLSDGTDPFNRMPLKLEDVIPADDVREQIEAWIKARRASSSPT
;
A
#
# COMPACT_ATOMS: atom_id res chain seq x y z
N GLN A 1 -8.31 -9.39 -7.10
CA GLN A 1 -8.79 -10.42 -8.04
C GLN A 1 -9.19 -9.72 -9.34
N GLY A 2 -8.23 -9.59 -10.28
CA GLY A 2 -8.50 -9.10 -11.63
C GLY A 2 -9.31 -10.12 -12.44
N PRO A 3 -9.95 -9.72 -13.55
CA PRO A 3 -10.76 -10.61 -14.40
C PRO A 3 -10.01 -11.86 -14.89
N ARG A 4 -8.68 -11.83 -14.99
CA ARG A 4 -7.85 -12.97 -15.38
C ARG A 4 -7.74 -14.06 -14.31
N CYS A 5 -8.03 -13.77 -13.03
CA CYS A 5 -8.03 -14.80 -11.98
C CYS A 5 -9.23 -15.74 -12.05
N GLN A 6 -10.26 -15.41 -12.83
CA GLN A 6 -11.41 -16.31 -13.02
C GLN A 6 -11.10 -17.48 -13.97
N ASP A 7 -10.12 -17.33 -14.85
CA ASP A 7 -9.68 -18.38 -15.79
C ASP A 7 -8.81 -19.44 -15.13
N LEU A 8 -8.29 -19.17 -13.93
CA LEU A 8 -7.51 -20.09 -13.10
C LEU A 8 -8.36 -20.91 -12.11
N LYS A 9 -9.64 -21.13 -12.38
CA LYS A 9 -10.45 -22.05 -11.58
C LYS A 9 -9.91 -23.47 -11.73
N VAL A 10 -9.16 -23.91 -10.73
CA VAL A 10 -8.80 -25.33 -10.59
C VAL A 10 -10.10 -26.12 -10.49
N LYS A 11 -10.35 -27.02 -11.47
CA LYS A 11 -11.60 -27.81 -11.55
C LYS A 11 -11.79 -28.69 -10.35
N ASP A 12 -10.70 -29.17 -9.73
CA ASP A 12 -10.72 -29.90 -8.47
C ASP A 12 -9.55 -29.40 -7.58
N PRO A 13 -9.80 -28.43 -6.65
CA PRO A 13 -8.78 -27.94 -5.73
C PRO A 13 -8.21 -29.04 -4.82
N LYS A 14 -9.02 -30.04 -4.46
CA LYS A 14 -8.60 -31.12 -3.58
C LYS A 14 -7.58 -32.05 -4.25
N ALA A 15 -7.67 -32.24 -5.57
CA ALA A 15 -6.73 -33.09 -6.32
C ALA A 15 -5.30 -32.53 -6.33
N VAL A 16 -5.14 -31.21 -6.14
CA VAL A 16 -3.83 -30.52 -6.06
C VAL A 16 -3.48 -30.08 -4.64
N GLY A 17 -4.21 -30.55 -3.63
CA GLY A 17 -3.95 -30.20 -2.23
C GLY A 17 -4.23 -28.74 -1.88
N PHE A 18 -4.98 -28.01 -2.71
CA PHE A 18 -5.29 -26.60 -2.49
C PHE A 18 -6.61 -26.45 -1.76
N ASP A 19 -6.56 -25.96 -0.52
CA ASP A 19 -7.75 -25.57 0.24
C ASP A 19 -7.83 -24.05 0.41
N PRO A 20 -8.69 -23.37 -0.37
CA PRO A 20 -8.86 -21.92 -0.30
C PRO A 20 -9.28 -21.42 1.08
N ARG A 21 -9.98 -22.23 1.87
CA ARG A 21 -10.45 -21.84 3.21
C ARG A 21 -9.32 -21.87 4.21
N SER A 22 -8.51 -22.91 4.21
CA SER A 22 -7.31 -23.00 5.04
C SER A 22 -6.35 -21.86 4.71
N LEU A 23 -6.08 -21.61 3.42
CA LEU A 23 -5.24 -20.50 2.99
C LEU A 23 -5.78 -19.15 3.47
N LEU A 24 -7.08 -18.88 3.32
CA LEU A 24 -7.69 -17.66 3.83
C LEU A 24 -7.52 -17.54 5.35
N SER A 25 -7.73 -18.63 6.08
CA SER A 25 -7.56 -18.65 7.54
C SER A 25 -6.11 -18.31 7.94
N GLU A 26 -5.13 -18.89 7.26
CA GLU A 26 -3.71 -18.63 7.52
C GLU A 26 -3.34 -17.17 7.21
N ILE A 27 -3.76 -16.63 6.06
CA ILE A 27 -3.53 -15.23 5.70
C ILE A 27 -4.14 -14.30 6.76
N LEU A 28 -5.39 -14.56 7.18
CA LEU A 28 -6.03 -13.75 8.22
C LEU A 28 -5.30 -13.87 9.56
N SER A 29 -4.71 -15.03 9.90
CA SER A 29 -3.87 -15.16 11.10
C SER A 29 -2.65 -14.25 11.04
N VAL A 30 -1.96 -14.21 9.91
CA VAL A 30 -0.79 -13.33 9.72
C VAL A 30 -1.19 -11.87 9.87
N ILE A 31 -2.29 -11.46 9.22
CA ILE A 31 -2.80 -10.08 9.30
C ILE A 31 -3.17 -9.73 10.75
N LEU A 32 -3.85 -10.61 11.46
CA LEU A 32 -4.26 -10.39 12.85
C LEU A 32 -3.05 -10.30 13.81
N ASN A 33 -2.01 -11.08 13.58
CA ASN A 33 -0.77 -10.98 14.36
C ASN A 33 -0.06 -9.63 14.14
N LEU A 34 -0.18 -9.05 12.96
CA LEU A 34 0.41 -7.75 12.63
C LEU A 34 -0.52 -6.57 12.98
N ALA A 35 -1.82 -6.83 13.15
CA ALA A 35 -2.83 -5.80 13.40
C ALA A 35 -2.55 -4.87 14.61
N PRO A 36 -1.91 -5.31 15.72
CA PRO A 36 -1.58 -4.42 16.83
C PRO A 36 -0.52 -3.36 16.51
N HIS A 37 0.28 -3.54 15.45
CA HIS A 37 1.37 -2.64 15.09
C HIS A 37 0.86 -1.46 14.27
N GLU A 38 1.12 -0.23 14.72
CA GLU A 38 0.70 1.00 14.03
C GLU A 38 1.36 1.14 12.65
N GLU A 39 2.63 0.75 12.55
CA GLU A 39 3.37 0.77 11.29
C GLU A 39 2.72 -0.13 10.23
N PHE A 40 2.10 -1.23 10.64
CA PHE A 40 1.40 -2.12 9.72
C PHE A 40 0.14 -1.46 9.17
N ALA A 41 -0.66 -0.81 10.02
CA ALA A 41 -1.83 -0.07 9.56
C ALA A 41 -1.46 1.10 8.63
N ALA A 42 -0.36 1.82 8.94
CA ALA A 42 0.16 2.88 8.09
C ALA A 42 0.68 2.35 6.74
N ALA A 43 1.38 1.21 6.73
CA ALA A 43 1.82 0.55 5.51
C ALA A 43 0.64 0.11 4.63
N MET A 44 -0.42 -0.43 5.24
CA MET A 44 -1.65 -0.78 4.53
C MET A 44 -2.37 0.45 3.96
N ALA A 45 -2.41 1.56 4.69
CA ALA A 45 -3.03 2.80 4.24
C ALA A 45 -2.36 3.35 2.97
N ARG A 46 -1.03 3.19 2.87
CA ARG A 46 -0.21 3.63 1.73
C ARG A 46 -0.14 2.63 0.59
N ASP A 47 -0.65 1.40 0.79
CA ASP A 47 -0.71 0.39 -0.28
C ASP A 47 -1.91 0.65 -1.19
N GLY A 48 -1.71 1.47 -2.21
CA GLY A 48 -2.73 1.79 -3.22
C GLY A 48 -3.10 0.65 -4.15
N ARG A 49 -2.39 -0.50 -4.11
CA ARG A 49 -2.59 -1.62 -5.06
C ARG A 49 -3.30 -2.82 -4.45
N SER A 50 -2.93 -3.21 -3.24
CA SER A 50 -3.36 -4.48 -2.65
C SER A 50 -4.43 -4.29 -1.59
N TYR A 51 -4.44 -3.14 -0.90
CA TYR A 51 -5.46 -2.85 0.09
C TYR A 51 -6.76 -2.40 -0.56
N SER A 52 -7.85 -3.04 -0.19
CA SER A 52 -9.22 -2.62 -0.51
C SER A 52 -10.15 -2.99 0.64
N ARG A 53 -10.90 -2.01 1.13
CA ARG A 53 -11.91 -2.21 2.19
C ARG A 53 -12.90 -3.32 1.82
N GLU A 54 -13.31 -3.39 0.55
CA GLU A 54 -14.26 -4.39 0.05
C GLU A 54 -13.67 -5.80 0.12
N ILE A 55 -12.38 -5.97 -0.19
CA ILE A 55 -11.70 -7.27 -0.12
C ILE A 55 -11.65 -7.73 1.33
N PHE A 56 -11.29 -6.86 2.27
CA PHE A 56 -11.25 -7.19 3.70
C PHE A 56 -12.65 -7.51 4.25
N SER A 57 -13.68 -6.74 3.88
CA SER A 57 -15.07 -7.00 4.26
C SER A 57 -15.56 -8.35 3.73
N LYS A 58 -15.23 -8.71 2.50
CA LYS A 58 -15.55 -10.03 1.92
C LYS A 58 -14.81 -11.15 2.64
N ALA A 59 -13.52 -10.95 2.92
CA ALA A 59 -12.71 -11.93 3.65
C ALA A 59 -13.27 -12.19 5.05
N ALA A 60 -13.63 -11.14 5.79
CA ALA A 60 -14.28 -11.22 7.10
C ALA A 60 -15.63 -11.99 7.03
N SER A 61 -16.47 -11.64 6.05
CA SER A 61 -17.76 -12.32 5.84
C SER A 61 -17.61 -13.82 5.53
N ILE A 62 -16.62 -14.17 4.71
CA ILE A 62 -16.33 -15.59 4.39
C ILE A 62 -15.80 -16.31 5.64
N ALA A 63 -14.87 -15.68 6.39
CA ALA A 63 -14.29 -16.23 7.59
C ALA A 63 -15.36 -16.47 8.67
N GLN A 64 -16.28 -15.54 8.86
CA GLN A 64 -17.40 -15.65 9.79
C GLN A 64 -18.37 -16.76 9.36
N ARG A 65 -18.81 -16.76 8.10
CA ARG A 65 -19.76 -17.76 7.55
C ARG A 65 -19.25 -19.19 7.67
N HIS A 66 -17.96 -19.41 7.50
CA HIS A 66 -17.33 -20.71 7.54
C HIS A 66 -16.64 -21.01 8.88
N MET A 67 -16.84 -20.17 9.90
CA MET A 67 -16.24 -20.30 11.24
C MET A 67 -14.71 -20.50 11.19
N LEU A 68 -14.04 -19.82 10.26
CA LEU A 68 -12.58 -19.90 10.09
C LEU A 68 -11.83 -19.08 11.14
N LYS A 69 -12.50 -18.09 11.74
CA LYS A 69 -11.99 -17.19 12.77
C LYS A 69 -13.04 -16.98 13.85
N SER A 70 -12.56 -16.68 15.06
CA SER A 70 -13.43 -16.34 16.18
C SER A 70 -14.14 -14.99 15.97
N PRO A 71 -15.27 -14.72 16.65
CA PRO A 71 -15.89 -13.39 16.62
C PRO A 71 -14.94 -12.26 17.03
N VAL A 72 -14.05 -12.51 18.00
CA VAL A 72 -13.03 -11.56 18.47
C VAL A 72 -12.03 -11.27 17.35
N ASP A 73 -11.60 -12.27 16.59
CA ASP A 73 -10.70 -12.07 15.44
C ASP A 73 -11.37 -11.25 14.33
N ILE A 74 -12.65 -11.48 14.08
CA ILE A 74 -13.40 -10.70 13.07
C ILE A 74 -13.54 -9.24 13.50
N ASP A 75 -13.79 -8.99 14.78
CA ASP A 75 -13.84 -7.63 15.33
C ASP A 75 -12.47 -6.95 15.26
N ALA A 76 -11.39 -7.64 15.62
CA ALA A 76 -10.03 -7.13 15.48
C ALA A 76 -9.67 -6.78 14.02
N LEU A 77 -10.13 -7.59 13.05
CA LEU A 77 -9.95 -7.30 11.63
C LEU A 77 -10.72 -6.03 11.22
N ALA A 78 -11.96 -5.86 11.71
CA ALA A 78 -12.76 -4.67 11.45
C ALA A 78 -12.10 -3.40 12.04
N GLN A 79 -11.58 -3.48 13.28
CA GLN A 79 -10.85 -2.39 13.92
C GLN A 79 -9.55 -2.03 13.15
N LEU A 80 -8.85 -3.01 12.60
CA LEU A 80 -7.70 -2.74 11.73
C LEU A 80 -8.12 -1.96 10.48
N VAL A 81 -9.17 -2.40 9.80
CA VAL A 81 -9.70 -1.72 8.61
C VAL A 81 -10.11 -0.28 8.93
N ASP A 82 -10.81 -0.06 10.04
CA ASP A 82 -11.22 1.28 10.45
C ASP A 82 -10.02 2.19 10.77
N ARG A 83 -8.95 1.65 11.36
CA ARG A 83 -7.69 2.40 11.57
C ARG A 83 -7.04 2.78 10.25
N VAL A 84 -6.95 1.83 9.32
CA VAL A 84 -6.39 2.09 7.97
C VAL A 84 -7.16 3.18 7.25
N GLU A 85 -8.51 3.12 7.27
CA GLU A 85 -9.35 4.14 6.64
C GLU A 85 -9.20 5.52 7.31
N LYS A 86 -9.04 5.57 8.64
CA LYS A 86 -8.76 6.84 9.35
C LYS A 86 -7.42 7.44 8.93
N ILE A 87 -6.38 6.64 8.84
CA ILE A 87 -5.06 7.09 8.38
C ILE A 87 -5.15 7.63 6.95
N LYS A 88 -5.82 6.89 6.04
CA LYS A 88 -6.04 7.34 4.65
C LYS A 88 -6.79 8.66 4.57
N ALA A 89 -7.88 8.78 5.35
CA ALA A 89 -8.67 10.01 5.38
C ALA A 89 -7.86 11.20 5.92
N GLN A 90 -7.07 10.98 6.97
CA GLN A 90 -6.22 12.02 7.54
C GLN A 90 -5.12 12.43 6.57
N GLU A 91 -4.44 11.47 5.92
CA GLU A 91 -3.42 11.77 4.91
C GLU A 91 -4.01 12.55 3.72
N ALA A 92 -5.20 12.16 3.25
CA ALA A 92 -5.90 12.86 2.17
C ALA A 92 -6.29 14.30 2.55
N MET A 93 -6.77 14.53 3.78
CA MET A 93 -7.07 15.87 4.27
C MET A 93 -5.80 16.74 4.40
N GLU A 94 -4.71 16.14 4.89
CA GLU A 94 -3.42 16.84 4.98
C GLU A 94 -2.88 17.22 3.59
N GLU A 95 -3.08 16.38 2.58
CA GLU A 95 -2.72 16.69 1.19
C GLU A 95 -3.61 17.77 0.59
N GLU A 96 -4.93 17.74 0.87
CA GLU A 96 -5.87 18.76 0.39
C GLU A 96 -5.55 20.15 0.99
N ASP A 97 -5.17 20.20 2.27
CA ASP A 97 -4.75 21.44 2.93
C ASP A 97 -3.47 22.05 2.36
N LEU A 98 -2.62 21.27 1.70
CA LEU A 98 -1.41 21.75 1.03
C LEU A 98 -1.70 22.51 -0.27
N GLY A 99 -2.89 22.32 -0.87
CA GLY A 99 -3.27 22.90 -2.15
C GLY A 99 -2.53 22.27 -3.33
N GLU A 100 -2.27 23.03 -4.38
CA GLU A 100 -1.61 22.53 -5.59
C GLU A 100 -0.15 22.16 -5.29
N VAL A 101 0.15 20.85 -5.47
CA VAL A 101 1.48 20.27 -5.23
C VAL A 101 2.30 20.33 -6.52
N PRO A 102 3.57 20.76 -6.49
CA PRO A 102 4.44 20.70 -7.65
C PRO A 102 4.59 19.26 -8.18
N ASP A 103 4.56 19.09 -9.51
CA ASP A 103 4.68 17.78 -10.16
C ASP A 103 5.98 17.05 -9.77
N ASP A 104 7.07 17.80 -9.56
CA ASP A 104 8.37 17.25 -9.14
C ASP A 104 8.34 16.57 -7.76
N PHE A 105 7.32 16.84 -6.96
CA PHE A 105 7.13 16.26 -5.63
C PHE A 105 6.16 15.07 -5.63
N LEU A 106 5.48 14.83 -6.76
CA LEU A 106 4.56 13.74 -6.92
C LEU A 106 5.25 12.48 -7.45
N ASP A 107 4.85 11.34 -6.90
CA ASP A 107 5.23 10.04 -7.45
C ASP A 107 4.64 9.88 -8.86
N PRO A 108 5.47 9.64 -9.90
CA PRO A 108 5.00 9.62 -11.28
C PRO A 108 4.06 8.44 -11.63
N LEU A 109 3.95 7.43 -10.75
CA LEU A 109 3.05 6.28 -10.94
C LEU A 109 1.77 6.39 -10.13
N LEU A 110 1.80 7.02 -8.96
CA LEU A 110 0.67 7.09 -8.04
C LEU A 110 0.08 8.51 -7.95
N ALA A 111 0.79 9.54 -8.43
CA ALA A 111 0.42 10.95 -8.31
C ALA A 111 0.15 11.38 -6.86
N THR A 112 0.89 10.83 -5.91
CA THR A 112 0.87 11.17 -4.48
C THR A 112 2.19 11.82 -4.08
N ILE A 113 2.19 12.65 -3.04
CA ILE A 113 3.43 13.27 -2.54
C ILE A 113 4.42 12.19 -2.10
N MET A 114 5.64 12.25 -2.63
CA MET A 114 6.70 11.32 -2.26
C MET A 114 7.16 11.56 -0.82
N ARG A 115 7.23 10.49 -0.04
CA ARG A 115 7.69 10.55 1.38
C ARG A 115 9.14 10.07 1.54
N ASP A 116 9.53 9.10 0.74
CA ASP A 116 10.89 8.56 0.68
C ASP A 116 11.36 8.51 -0.80
N PRO A 117 11.65 9.69 -1.39
CA PRO A 117 12.05 9.76 -2.78
C PRO A 117 13.38 9.07 -3.02
N VAL A 118 13.43 8.25 -4.08
CA VAL A 118 14.64 7.57 -4.54
C VAL A 118 14.82 7.81 -6.05
N ARG A 119 16.06 7.86 -6.48
CA ARG A 119 16.42 8.02 -7.89
C ARG A 119 16.81 6.69 -8.49
N LEU A 120 16.20 6.36 -9.62
CA LEU A 120 16.51 5.16 -10.36
C LEU A 120 17.82 5.35 -11.16
N PRO A 121 18.79 4.41 -11.12
CA PRO A 121 20.11 4.63 -11.70
C PRO A 121 20.10 4.78 -13.22
N ALA A 122 19.23 4.05 -13.92
CA ALA A 122 19.20 4.00 -15.38
C ALA A 122 18.30 5.09 -16.00
N SER A 123 17.06 5.26 -15.54
CA SER A 123 16.13 6.28 -16.05
C SER A 123 16.38 7.66 -15.45
N ARG A 124 17.05 7.73 -14.31
CA ARG A 124 17.19 8.92 -13.44
C ARG A 124 15.87 9.48 -12.92
N ALA A 125 14.76 8.77 -13.13
CA ALA A 125 13.48 9.13 -12.59
C ALA A 125 13.51 9.10 -11.05
N VAL A 126 12.80 10.04 -10.44
CA VAL A 126 12.58 10.05 -8.99
C VAL A 126 11.20 9.46 -8.74
N ILE A 127 11.12 8.56 -7.77
CA ILE A 127 9.91 7.82 -7.41
C ILE A 127 9.94 7.52 -5.92
N ASP A 128 8.79 7.31 -5.30
CA ASP A 128 8.75 6.88 -3.90
C ASP A 128 9.31 5.46 -3.75
N ARG A 129 10.11 5.23 -2.70
CA ARG A 129 10.71 3.92 -2.40
C ARG A 129 9.65 2.83 -2.24
N SER A 130 8.50 3.14 -1.64
CA SER A 130 7.41 2.18 -1.47
C SER A 130 6.82 1.76 -2.82
N THR A 131 6.67 2.69 -3.74
CA THR A 131 6.15 2.44 -5.09
C THR A 131 7.08 1.57 -5.91
N ILE A 132 8.38 1.91 -5.96
CA ILE A 132 9.34 1.08 -6.72
C ILE A 132 9.53 -0.29 -6.09
N LYS A 133 9.51 -0.39 -4.76
CA LYS A 133 9.56 -1.68 -4.07
C LYS A 133 8.37 -2.57 -4.45
N ALA A 134 7.16 -2.02 -4.47
CA ALA A 134 5.96 -2.75 -4.88
C ALA A 134 6.01 -3.18 -6.36
N HIS A 135 6.55 -2.33 -7.24
CA HIS A 135 6.75 -2.65 -8.65
C HIS A 135 7.74 -3.83 -8.82
N LEU A 136 8.87 -3.78 -8.13
CA LEU A 136 9.93 -4.81 -8.23
C LEU A 136 9.53 -6.18 -7.67
N LEU A 137 8.46 -6.28 -6.87
CA LEU A 137 7.89 -7.56 -6.46
C LEU A 137 7.22 -8.32 -7.62
N SER A 138 6.80 -7.62 -8.66
CA SER A 138 6.10 -8.20 -9.83
C SER A 138 6.93 -8.14 -11.11
N ASP A 139 7.81 -7.17 -11.26
CA ASP A 139 8.64 -6.96 -12.44
C ASP A 139 10.01 -6.41 -12.01
N GLY A 140 11.08 -7.18 -12.23
CA GLY A 140 12.46 -6.83 -11.87
C GLY A 140 13.10 -5.77 -12.78
N THR A 141 12.30 -4.82 -13.29
CA THR A 141 12.77 -3.80 -14.23
C THR A 141 12.37 -2.38 -13.81
N ASP A 142 13.11 -1.40 -14.29
CA ASP A 142 12.80 0.01 -14.17
C ASP A 142 11.50 0.33 -14.97
N PRO A 143 10.44 0.87 -14.33
CA PRO A 143 9.15 1.09 -14.97
C PRO A 143 9.17 2.10 -16.13
N PHE A 144 10.25 2.90 -16.26
CA PHE A 144 10.34 3.95 -17.28
C PHE A 144 11.13 3.53 -18.52
N ASN A 145 12.14 2.67 -18.35
CA ASN A 145 13.02 2.27 -19.46
C ASN A 145 13.18 0.74 -19.63
N ARG A 146 12.56 -0.05 -18.73
CA ARG A 146 12.59 -1.52 -18.70
C ARG A 146 13.98 -2.15 -18.55
N MET A 147 14.97 -1.37 -18.11
CA MET A 147 16.28 -1.91 -17.76
C MET A 147 16.18 -2.75 -16.47
N PRO A 148 16.96 -3.83 -16.33
CA PRO A 148 17.00 -4.59 -15.09
C PRO A 148 17.29 -3.69 -13.89
N LEU A 149 16.54 -3.84 -12.81
CA LEU A 149 16.65 -3.03 -11.60
C LEU A 149 16.43 -3.89 -10.36
N LYS A 150 17.28 -3.69 -9.36
CA LYS A 150 17.09 -4.25 -8.02
C LYS A 150 16.88 -3.14 -7.02
N LEU A 151 16.21 -3.47 -5.90
CA LEU A 151 15.95 -2.50 -4.86
C LEU A 151 17.23 -1.95 -4.21
N GLU A 152 18.30 -2.75 -4.20
CA GLU A 152 19.62 -2.34 -3.68
C GLU A 152 20.34 -1.30 -4.56
N ASP A 153 19.94 -1.18 -5.83
CA ASP A 153 20.55 -0.25 -6.78
C ASP A 153 19.94 1.16 -6.74
N VAL A 154 18.79 1.34 -6.06
CA VAL A 154 18.13 2.64 -6.00
C VAL A 154 18.89 3.59 -5.07
N ILE A 155 18.99 4.85 -5.46
CA ILE A 155 19.78 5.87 -4.78
C ILE A 155 18.84 6.79 -4.00
N PRO A 156 19.03 7.03 -2.69
CA PRO A 156 18.24 8.02 -1.97
C PRO A 156 18.32 9.40 -2.66
N ALA A 157 17.18 10.07 -2.81
CA ALA A 157 17.09 11.41 -3.37
C ALA A 157 16.88 12.43 -2.23
N ASP A 158 17.90 12.58 -1.37
CA ASP A 158 17.82 13.44 -0.18
C ASP A 158 17.60 14.90 -0.54
N ASP A 159 18.14 15.32 -1.69
CA ASP A 159 17.90 16.65 -2.28
C ASP A 159 16.41 16.92 -2.53
N VAL A 160 15.70 15.96 -3.07
CA VAL A 160 14.25 16.06 -3.32
C VAL A 160 13.47 15.95 -2.02
N ARG A 161 13.88 15.06 -1.10
CA ARG A 161 13.25 14.93 0.22
C ARG A 161 13.26 16.25 0.98
N GLU A 162 14.42 16.89 1.07
CA GLU A 162 14.56 18.18 1.75
C GLU A 162 13.69 19.28 1.11
N GLN A 163 13.57 19.29 -0.21
CA GLN A 163 12.70 20.24 -0.93
C GLN A 163 11.22 20.00 -0.61
N ILE A 164 10.77 18.73 -0.61
CA ILE A 164 9.40 18.36 -0.26
C ILE A 164 9.09 18.79 1.19
N GLU A 165 9.96 18.45 2.14
CA GLU A 165 9.78 18.79 3.55
C GLU A 165 9.72 20.30 3.78
N ALA A 166 10.63 21.06 3.14
CA ALA A 166 10.64 22.52 3.21
C ALA A 166 9.36 23.12 2.63
N TRP A 167 8.89 22.59 1.50
CA TRP A 167 7.67 23.05 0.85
C TRP A 167 6.43 22.77 1.72
N ILE A 168 6.30 21.56 2.27
CA ILE A 168 5.20 21.19 3.19
C ILE A 168 5.20 22.10 4.40
N LYS A 169 6.37 22.34 5.00
CA LYS A 169 6.52 23.22 6.16
C LYS A 169 6.09 24.66 5.86
N ALA A 170 6.47 25.19 4.71
CA ALA A 170 6.09 26.54 4.28
C ALA A 170 4.57 26.66 4.06
N ARG A 171 3.94 25.65 3.44
CA ARG A 171 2.49 25.62 3.22
C ARG A 171 1.70 25.55 4.53
N ARG A 172 2.09 24.67 5.45
CA ARG A 172 1.45 24.57 6.78
C ARG A 172 1.58 25.86 7.58
N ALA A 173 2.69 26.57 7.46
CA ALA A 173 2.88 27.87 8.11
C ALA A 173 1.95 28.96 7.54
N SER A 174 1.62 28.89 6.24
CA SER A 174 0.73 29.86 5.57
C SER A 174 -0.75 29.53 5.73
N SER A 175 -1.09 28.29 6.08
CA SER A 175 -2.49 27.82 6.26
C SER A 175 -2.98 27.95 7.70
N SER A 176 -2.13 28.32 8.67
CA SER A 176 -2.57 28.58 10.05
C SER A 176 -3.25 29.94 10.13
N PRO A 177 -4.56 30.06 10.33
CA PRO A 177 -5.22 31.33 10.58
C PRO A 177 -4.76 31.89 11.92
N THR A 178 -4.44 33.17 11.92
CA THR A 178 -4.16 34.01 13.12
C THR A 178 -5.43 34.14 13.94
#